data_63ba630ae93d7fcc319f3c70c7a16f6e
#
_entry.id   63ba630ae93d7fcc319f3c70c7a16f6e
#
_cell.length_a   1.000
_cell.length_b   1.000
_cell.length_c   1.000
_cell.angle_alpha   90.00
_cell.angle_beta   90.00
_cell.angle_gamma   90.00
#
_symmetry.space_group_name_H-M   'P 1'
#
loop_
_entity.id
_entity.type
_entity.pdbx_description
1 polymer ?
#
loop_
_entity_poly.entity_id
_entity_poly.type
_entity_poly.pdbx_seq_one_letter_code
_entity_poly.pdbx_strand_id
1 'polypeptide(L)'
;MVELNRRTFLSGSVAAGAVALFGTEAAHAAGAVKLPAKWDETADVVIVGSGFAGLAAAIEGKKAGASVVVLEKMATVGGNSIINGGILTATGCPQQKKHGIKDSPELLAHDMLVAGLYLNNPEKVKLVADNALSNYEWTVNELGVEYNPDAIGQEGGHSVPRYVFTKN
;
A
#
# COMPACT_ATOMS: atom_id res chain seq x y z
N MET A 1 4.25 27.01 -16.28
CA MET A 1 3.93 26.25 -15.05
C MET A 1 4.72 24.94 -15.13
N VAL A 2 5.68 24.72 -14.26
CA VAL A 2 6.45 23.47 -14.20
C VAL A 2 5.63 22.49 -13.39
N GLU A 3 5.19 21.39 -14.00
CA GLU A 3 4.54 20.29 -13.24
C GLU A 3 5.56 19.68 -12.29
N LEU A 4 5.34 19.89 -10.99
CA LEU A 4 6.09 19.24 -9.92
C LEU A 4 5.61 17.78 -9.82
N ASN A 5 6.31 16.86 -10.47
CA ASN A 5 6.10 15.45 -10.25
C ASN A 5 6.94 14.94 -9.05
N ARG A 6 6.58 13.75 -8.50
CA ARG A 6 7.24 13.17 -7.33
C ARG A 6 8.76 12.98 -7.49
N ARG A 7 9.23 12.72 -8.71
CA ARG A 7 10.68 12.59 -9.01
C ARG A 7 11.39 13.93 -8.92
N THR A 8 10.78 15.01 -9.41
CA THR A 8 11.34 16.37 -9.32
C THR A 8 11.41 16.85 -7.87
N PHE A 9 10.43 16.44 -7.02
CA PHE A 9 10.47 16.74 -5.58
C PHE A 9 11.63 16.01 -4.89
N LEU A 10 11.85 14.72 -5.18
CA LEU A 10 12.92 13.93 -4.56
C LEU A 10 14.32 14.33 -5.06
N SER A 11 14.49 14.71 -6.31
CA SER A 11 15.78 15.14 -6.86
C SER A 11 16.16 16.57 -6.49
N GLY A 12 15.19 17.43 -6.14
CA GLY A 12 15.44 18.81 -5.70
C GLY A 12 15.74 18.98 -4.22
N SER A 13 15.46 17.97 -3.39
CA SER A 13 15.58 18.09 -1.93
C SER A 13 16.96 17.79 -1.34
N VAL A 14 17.92 17.38 -2.16
CA VAL A 14 19.26 17.00 -1.66
C VAL A 14 20.21 18.20 -1.47
N ALA A 15 19.90 19.39 -1.98
CA ALA A 15 20.91 20.44 -2.00
C ALA A 15 20.49 21.83 -1.57
N ALA A 16 19.37 22.14 -0.97
CA ALA A 16 19.11 23.51 -0.46
C ALA A 16 17.65 24.02 -0.60
N GLY A 17 16.65 23.16 -0.66
CA GLY A 17 15.32 23.61 -1.05
C GLY A 17 14.14 23.36 -0.10
N ALA A 18 14.32 22.68 1.02
CA ALA A 18 13.22 22.41 1.95
C ALA A 18 12.75 23.66 2.74
N VAL A 19 13.52 24.72 2.75
CA VAL A 19 13.21 25.95 3.52
C VAL A 19 12.28 26.91 2.77
N ALA A 20 12.12 26.78 1.47
CA ALA A 20 11.39 27.76 0.66
C ALA A 20 9.90 27.46 0.46
N LEU A 21 9.40 26.28 0.85
CA LEU A 21 8.00 25.87 0.63
C LEU A 21 7.13 25.83 1.90
N PHE A 22 7.74 25.86 3.06
CA PHE A 22 7.03 26.02 4.33
C PHE A 22 7.49 27.34 4.95
N GLY A 23 6.55 28.25 5.20
CA GLY A 23 6.86 29.59 5.71
C GLY A 23 7.86 29.54 6.85
N THR A 24 8.68 30.58 6.96
CA THR A 24 9.82 30.71 7.86
C THR A 24 9.55 30.41 9.34
N GLU A 25 8.27 30.43 9.75
CA GLU A 25 7.87 30.13 11.14
C GLU A 25 7.86 28.63 11.47
N ALA A 26 7.62 27.74 10.50
CA ALA A 26 7.67 26.29 10.73
C ALA A 26 9.14 25.75 10.82
N ALA A 27 10.07 26.42 10.19
CA ALA A 27 11.48 26.04 10.22
C ALA A 27 12.19 26.38 11.55
N HIS A 28 11.62 27.30 12.34
CA HIS A 28 12.20 27.68 13.63
C HIS A 28 11.78 26.78 14.81
N ALA A 29 10.73 25.97 14.65
CA ALA A 29 10.24 25.09 15.72
C ALA A 29 10.95 23.71 15.77
N ALA A 30 11.56 23.28 14.69
CA ALA A 30 12.39 22.08 14.67
C ALA A 30 13.85 22.52 14.73
N GLY A 31 14.47 22.52 15.90
CA GLY A 31 15.91 22.68 16.02
C GLY A 31 16.58 21.75 15.00
N ALA A 32 17.53 22.28 14.20
CA ALA A 32 18.21 21.52 13.18
C ALA A 32 18.77 20.22 13.79
N VAL A 33 18.20 19.09 13.45
CA VAL A 33 18.69 17.79 13.93
C VAL A 33 20.08 17.60 13.34
N LYS A 34 21.08 17.58 14.21
CA LYS A 34 22.46 17.33 13.79
C LYS A 34 22.53 15.87 13.30
N LEU A 35 22.77 15.70 12.02
CA LEU A 35 22.94 14.37 11.44
C LEU A 35 24.18 13.69 12.05
N PRO A 36 24.18 12.36 12.22
CA PRO A 36 25.36 11.62 12.65
C PRO A 36 26.52 11.84 11.69
N ALA A 37 27.73 11.94 12.26
CA ALA A 37 28.96 12.02 11.46
C ALA A 37 29.27 10.70 10.71
N LYS A 38 28.69 9.58 11.19
CA LYS A 38 28.84 8.25 10.63
C LYS A 38 27.51 7.51 10.81
N TRP A 39 27.12 6.77 9.79
CA TRP A 39 25.98 5.86 9.80
C TRP A 39 26.49 4.43 9.98
N ASP A 40 25.77 3.61 10.73
CA ASP A 40 26.09 2.20 10.90
C ASP A 40 25.78 1.41 9.63
N GLU A 41 24.68 1.78 8.95
CA GLU A 41 24.27 1.19 7.68
C GLU A 41 23.76 2.25 6.70
N THR A 42 23.86 1.93 5.42
CA THR A 42 23.29 2.75 4.32
C THR A 42 22.57 1.83 3.33
N ALA A 43 21.47 2.31 2.79
CA ALA A 43 20.70 1.59 1.78
C ALA A 43 20.06 2.57 0.79
N ASP A 44 19.72 2.09 -0.41
CA ASP A 44 19.00 2.89 -1.41
C ASP A 44 17.57 3.21 -0.93
N VAL A 45 16.96 2.26 -0.19
CA VAL A 45 15.60 2.39 0.34
C VAL A 45 15.59 2.01 1.83
N VAL A 46 15.14 2.92 2.68
CA VAL A 46 14.89 2.66 4.10
C VAL A 46 13.40 2.70 4.36
N ILE A 47 12.86 1.61 4.91
CA ILE A 47 11.44 1.42 5.19
C ILE A 47 11.24 1.39 6.70
N VAL A 48 10.28 2.16 7.19
CA VAL A 48 9.92 2.18 8.61
C VAL A 48 8.61 1.42 8.82
N GLY A 49 8.71 0.30 9.51
CA GLY A 49 7.61 -0.61 9.79
C GLY A 49 7.51 -1.80 8.83
N SER A 50 7.26 -2.97 9.39
CA SER A 50 7.19 -4.27 8.69
C SER A 50 5.76 -4.76 8.47
N GLY A 51 4.75 -3.90 8.51
CA GLY A 51 3.39 -4.24 8.09
C GLY A 51 3.31 -4.51 6.58
N PHE A 52 2.14 -4.88 6.05
CA PHE A 52 1.97 -5.23 4.63
C PHE A 52 2.53 -4.20 3.67
N ALA A 53 2.27 -2.92 3.91
CA ALA A 53 2.76 -1.85 3.02
C ALA A 53 4.29 -1.77 3.01
N GLY A 54 4.93 -1.88 4.19
CA GLY A 54 6.39 -1.86 4.30
C GLY A 54 7.04 -3.07 3.63
N LEU A 55 6.50 -4.28 3.87
CA LEU A 55 7.02 -5.49 3.24
C LEU A 55 6.81 -5.51 1.73
N ALA A 56 5.65 -5.05 1.23
CA ALA A 56 5.42 -4.91 -0.20
C ALA A 56 6.42 -3.93 -0.84
N ALA A 57 6.66 -2.78 -0.21
CA ALA A 57 7.67 -1.83 -0.68
C ALA A 57 9.09 -2.44 -0.67
N ALA A 58 9.41 -3.25 0.34
CA ALA A 58 10.71 -3.94 0.41
C ALA A 58 10.89 -4.94 -0.73
N ILE A 59 9.87 -5.73 -1.03
CA ILE A 59 9.88 -6.71 -2.12
C ILE A 59 10.09 -6.01 -3.46
N GLU A 60 9.28 -4.99 -3.75
CA GLU A 60 9.38 -4.24 -5.01
C GLU A 60 10.71 -3.49 -5.14
N GLY A 61 11.22 -2.92 -4.03
CA GLY A 61 12.57 -2.31 -4.01
C GLY A 61 13.67 -3.32 -4.33
N LYS A 62 13.61 -4.52 -3.75
CA LYS A 62 14.55 -5.60 -4.04
C LYS A 62 14.44 -6.09 -5.48
N LYS A 63 13.24 -6.23 -6.02
CA LYS A 63 13.01 -6.61 -7.42
C LYS A 63 13.57 -5.57 -8.39
N ALA A 64 13.53 -4.29 -8.02
CA ALA A 64 14.15 -3.20 -8.77
C ALA A 64 15.69 -3.15 -8.64
N GLY A 65 16.31 -4.06 -7.89
CA GLY A 65 17.75 -4.13 -7.70
C GLY A 65 18.31 -3.24 -6.59
N ALA A 66 17.44 -2.56 -5.82
CA ALA A 66 17.87 -1.69 -4.74
C ALA A 66 18.36 -2.48 -3.50
N SER A 67 19.28 -1.88 -2.76
CA SER A 67 19.56 -2.26 -1.37
C SER A 67 18.45 -1.74 -0.47
N VAL A 68 17.86 -2.62 0.35
CA VAL A 68 16.68 -2.28 1.16
C VAL A 68 16.93 -2.65 2.61
N VAL A 69 16.62 -1.72 3.52
CA VAL A 69 16.59 -1.93 4.97
C VAL A 69 15.20 -1.67 5.49
N VAL A 70 14.68 -2.59 6.30
CA VAL A 70 13.40 -2.43 7.00
C VAL A 70 13.68 -2.27 8.49
N LEU A 71 13.21 -1.16 9.04
CA LEU A 71 13.29 -0.85 10.47
C LEU A 71 11.97 -1.19 11.14
N GLU A 72 11.99 -2.10 12.12
CA GLU A 72 10.80 -2.46 12.90
C GLU A 72 11.01 -2.11 14.37
N LYS A 73 10.03 -1.43 14.95
CA LYS A 73 10.04 -1.01 16.36
C LYS A 73 9.82 -2.17 17.33
N MET A 74 8.99 -3.13 16.91
CA MET A 74 8.61 -4.26 17.74
C MET A 74 9.61 -5.39 17.61
N ALA A 75 9.69 -6.26 18.61
CA ALA A 75 10.54 -7.45 18.56
C ALA A 75 10.07 -8.50 17.51
N THR A 76 8.84 -8.37 17.01
CA THR A 76 8.26 -9.22 15.98
C THR A 76 7.92 -8.41 14.75
N VAL A 77 8.13 -8.98 13.57
CA VAL A 77 7.75 -8.36 12.29
C VAL A 77 6.26 -8.53 12.01
N GLY A 78 5.70 -7.71 11.11
CA GLY A 78 4.34 -7.85 10.61
C GLY A 78 3.36 -6.79 11.13
N GLY A 79 3.66 -6.12 12.25
CA GLY A 79 2.76 -5.11 12.84
C GLY A 79 1.34 -5.65 13.02
N ASN A 80 0.32 -4.80 12.85
CA ASN A 80 -1.09 -5.24 12.90
C ASN A 80 -1.49 -6.14 11.71
N SER A 81 -0.68 -6.22 10.67
CA SER A 81 -0.99 -7.08 9.51
C SER A 81 -0.93 -8.57 9.85
N ILE A 82 -0.17 -8.97 10.86
CA ILE A 82 -0.04 -10.39 11.25
C ILE A 82 -1.33 -10.96 11.87
N ILE A 83 -2.22 -10.11 12.35
CA ILE A 83 -3.48 -10.52 13.00
C ILE A 83 -4.70 -10.43 12.07
N ASN A 84 -4.50 -10.29 10.76
CA ASN A 84 -5.60 -10.31 9.81
C ASN A 84 -6.15 -11.72 9.60
N GLY A 85 -7.38 -11.83 9.09
CA GLY A 85 -8.07 -13.11 8.85
C GLY A 85 -7.74 -13.80 7.51
N GLY A 86 -6.77 -13.34 6.76
CA GLY A 86 -6.41 -13.92 5.45
C GLY A 86 -7.46 -13.71 4.36
N ILE A 87 -8.26 -12.65 4.46
CA ILE A 87 -9.29 -12.31 3.48
C ILE A 87 -8.80 -11.14 2.62
N LEU A 88 -8.98 -11.25 1.31
CA LEU A 88 -8.66 -10.21 0.36
C LEU A 88 -9.85 -9.88 -0.53
N THR A 89 -10.10 -8.61 -0.79
CA THR A 89 -11.08 -8.15 -1.77
C THR A 89 -10.45 -8.14 -3.16
N ALA A 90 -11.08 -8.83 -4.12
CA ALA A 90 -10.61 -8.89 -5.50
C ALA A 90 -11.77 -8.83 -6.50
N THR A 91 -11.71 -7.88 -7.44
CA THR A 91 -12.69 -7.76 -8.54
C THR A 91 -12.20 -8.52 -9.77
N GLY A 92 -13.08 -9.28 -10.42
CA GLY A 92 -12.73 -10.04 -11.63
C GLY A 92 -11.81 -11.23 -11.39
N CYS A 93 -11.66 -11.67 -10.14
CA CYS A 93 -10.81 -12.80 -9.76
C CYS A 93 -11.35 -14.16 -10.32
N PRO A 94 -10.53 -15.22 -10.35
CA PRO A 94 -10.93 -16.53 -10.84
C PRO A 94 -12.17 -17.07 -10.13
N GLN A 95 -12.32 -16.85 -8.83
CA GLN A 95 -13.47 -17.27 -8.05
C GLN A 95 -14.77 -16.60 -8.54
N GLN A 96 -14.75 -15.31 -8.79
CA GLN A 96 -15.91 -14.60 -9.36
C GLN A 96 -16.27 -15.14 -10.74
N LYS A 97 -15.29 -15.36 -11.61
CA LYS A 97 -15.49 -15.94 -12.94
C LYS A 97 -16.13 -17.33 -12.85
N LYS A 98 -15.64 -18.18 -11.95
CA LYS A 98 -16.16 -19.53 -11.70
C LYS A 98 -17.63 -19.52 -11.26
N HIS A 99 -18.01 -18.58 -10.43
CA HIS A 99 -19.38 -18.43 -9.91
C HIS A 99 -20.28 -17.55 -10.79
N GLY A 100 -19.80 -17.09 -11.95
CA GLY A 100 -20.58 -16.23 -12.85
C GLY A 100 -20.90 -14.85 -12.30
N ILE A 101 -20.14 -14.39 -11.31
CA ILE A 101 -20.33 -13.08 -10.67
C ILE A 101 -19.74 -12.01 -11.56
N LYS A 102 -20.56 -11.03 -11.92
CA LYS A 102 -20.13 -9.82 -12.64
C LYS A 102 -19.78 -8.75 -11.65
N ASP A 103 -18.56 -8.24 -11.73
CA ASP A 103 -18.03 -7.20 -10.88
C ASP A 103 -17.10 -6.28 -11.67
N SER A 104 -16.85 -5.09 -11.14
CA SER A 104 -15.90 -4.14 -11.73
C SER A 104 -15.26 -3.25 -10.66
N PRO A 105 -14.11 -2.62 -10.98
CA PRO A 105 -13.52 -1.60 -10.12
C PRO A 105 -14.48 -0.44 -9.78
N GLU A 106 -15.33 -0.02 -10.74
CA GLU A 106 -16.30 1.05 -10.53
C GLU A 106 -17.37 0.63 -9.53
N LEU A 107 -17.85 -0.63 -9.60
CA LEU A 107 -18.83 -1.15 -8.65
C LEU A 107 -18.22 -1.28 -7.25
N LEU A 108 -16.97 -1.74 -7.15
CA LEU A 108 -16.25 -1.77 -5.88
C LEU A 108 -16.08 -0.36 -5.30
N ALA A 109 -15.65 0.60 -6.12
CA ALA A 109 -15.50 1.98 -5.68
C ALA A 109 -16.83 2.59 -5.20
N HIS A 110 -17.93 2.31 -5.90
CA HIS A 110 -19.26 2.74 -5.49
C HIS A 110 -19.64 2.16 -4.12
N ASP A 111 -19.50 0.83 -3.94
CA ASP A 111 -19.79 0.17 -2.67
C ASP A 111 -18.96 0.74 -1.52
N MET A 112 -17.67 0.98 -1.73
CA MET A 112 -16.78 1.58 -0.75
C MET A 112 -17.23 3.00 -0.35
N LEU A 113 -17.65 3.82 -1.32
CA LEU A 113 -18.13 5.18 -1.03
C LEU A 113 -19.44 5.15 -0.26
N VAL A 114 -20.38 4.28 -0.64
CA VAL A 114 -21.66 4.12 0.06
C VAL A 114 -21.46 3.61 1.48
N ALA A 115 -20.68 2.54 1.66
CA ALA A 115 -20.39 1.98 2.97
C ALA A 115 -19.65 2.98 3.89
N GLY A 116 -18.81 3.82 3.34
CA GLY A 116 -18.10 4.88 4.04
C GLY A 116 -18.92 6.17 4.20
N LEU A 117 -20.22 6.17 3.87
CA LEU A 117 -21.10 7.35 3.92
C LEU A 117 -20.53 8.57 3.18
N TYR A 118 -19.76 8.33 2.11
CA TYR A 118 -19.03 9.34 1.32
C TYR A 118 -18.04 10.19 2.13
N LEU A 119 -17.59 9.69 3.30
CA LEU A 119 -16.55 10.32 4.10
C LEU A 119 -15.13 9.89 3.68
N ASN A 120 -15.02 8.87 2.83
CA ASN A 120 -13.77 8.39 2.28
C ASN A 120 -13.16 9.43 1.32
N ASN A 121 -11.84 9.38 1.18
CA ASN A 121 -11.16 10.09 0.10
C ASN A 121 -11.42 9.37 -1.24
N PRO A 122 -12.11 10.01 -2.23
CA PRO A 122 -12.49 9.34 -3.47
C PRO A 122 -11.31 8.87 -4.32
N GLU A 123 -10.20 9.62 -4.31
CA GLU A 123 -8.99 9.25 -5.07
C GLU A 123 -8.35 7.98 -4.51
N LYS A 124 -8.33 7.82 -3.18
CA LYS A 124 -7.83 6.61 -2.55
C LYS A 124 -8.76 5.42 -2.78
N VAL A 125 -10.07 5.65 -2.74
CA VAL A 125 -11.07 4.61 -3.08
C VAL A 125 -10.86 4.12 -4.50
N LYS A 126 -10.74 5.04 -5.46
CA LYS A 126 -10.46 4.70 -6.85
C LYS A 126 -9.14 3.93 -7.00
N LEU A 127 -8.08 4.38 -6.36
CA LEU A 127 -6.78 3.70 -6.38
C LEU A 127 -6.88 2.25 -5.89
N VAL A 128 -7.58 2.00 -4.78
CA VAL A 128 -7.78 0.66 -4.23
C VAL A 128 -8.61 -0.21 -5.17
N ALA A 129 -9.72 0.33 -5.68
CA ALA A 129 -10.62 -0.41 -6.55
C ALA A 129 -9.96 -0.79 -7.89
N ASP A 130 -9.28 0.15 -8.53
CA ASP A 130 -8.58 -0.08 -9.81
C ASP A 130 -7.47 -1.14 -9.70
N ASN A 131 -6.87 -1.28 -8.51
CA ASN A 131 -5.77 -2.20 -8.28
C ASN A 131 -6.17 -3.49 -7.52
N ALA A 132 -7.47 -3.72 -7.28
CA ALA A 132 -7.91 -4.87 -6.50
C ALA A 132 -7.53 -6.22 -7.14
N LEU A 133 -7.68 -6.35 -8.46
CA LEU A 133 -7.29 -7.57 -9.18
C LEU A 133 -5.77 -7.73 -9.25
N SER A 134 -5.05 -6.69 -9.63
CA SER A 134 -3.58 -6.75 -9.73
C SER A 134 -2.92 -7.04 -8.38
N ASN A 135 -3.49 -6.54 -7.29
CA ASN A 135 -3.04 -6.88 -5.94
C ASN A 135 -3.27 -8.37 -5.61
N TYR A 136 -4.43 -8.92 -5.97
CA TYR A 136 -4.70 -10.36 -5.86
C TYR A 136 -3.66 -11.18 -6.65
N GLU A 137 -3.44 -10.83 -7.92
CA GLU A 137 -2.48 -11.51 -8.79
C GLU A 137 -1.05 -11.41 -8.25
N TRP A 138 -0.68 -10.24 -7.71
CA TRP A 138 0.62 -10.05 -7.08
C TRP A 138 0.80 -10.97 -5.86
N THR A 139 -0.20 -11.11 -4.99
CA THR A 139 -0.10 -12.00 -3.84
C THR A 139 0.05 -13.47 -4.25
N VAL A 140 -0.59 -13.88 -5.34
CA VAL A 140 -0.45 -15.24 -5.89
C VAL A 140 0.92 -15.45 -6.52
N ASN A 141 1.31 -14.54 -7.40
CA ASN A 141 2.48 -14.74 -8.26
C ASN A 141 3.82 -14.45 -7.55
N GLU A 142 3.83 -13.44 -6.67
CA GLU A 142 5.05 -13.00 -6.01
C GLU A 142 5.21 -13.60 -4.60
N LEU A 143 4.10 -13.78 -3.87
CA LEU A 143 4.14 -14.28 -2.50
C LEU A 143 3.78 -15.76 -2.40
N GLY A 144 3.27 -16.38 -3.47
CA GLY A 144 2.84 -17.78 -3.46
C GLY A 144 1.60 -18.02 -2.61
N VAL A 145 0.78 -16.99 -2.38
CA VAL A 145 -0.46 -17.15 -1.59
C VAL A 145 -1.45 -18.02 -2.36
N GLU A 146 -1.89 -19.09 -1.73
CA GLU A 146 -2.95 -19.93 -2.27
C GLU A 146 -4.31 -19.52 -1.72
N TYR A 147 -5.25 -19.23 -2.62
CA TYR A 147 -6.64 -18.97 -2.28
C TYR A 147 -7.51 -20.17 -2.54
N ASN A 148 -8.57 -20.35 -1.72
CA ASN A 148 -9.56 -21.39 -1.96
C ASN A 148 -10.30 -21.11 -3.29
N PRO A 149 -10.23 -22.03 -4.28
CA PRO A 149 -10.80 -21.80 -5.59
C PRO A 149 -12.34 -21.86 -5.61
N ASP A 150 -12.94 -22.42 -4.56
CA ASP A 150 -14.39 -22.69 -4.47
C ASP A 150 -15.11 -21.72 -3.52
N ALA A 151 -14.37 -21.01 -2.69
CA ALA A 151 -14.94 -20.10 -1.70
C ALA A 151 -14.86 -18.65 -2.16
N ILE A 152 -16.00 -17.97 -2.11
CA ILE A 152 -16.10 -16.54 -2.29
C ILE A 152 -17.15 -16.00 -1.32
N GLY A 153 -16.85 -14.89 -0.65
CA GLY A 153 -17.73 -14.30 0.35
C GLY A 153 -18.20 -12.90 -0.02
N GLN A 154 -19.25 -12.47 0.66
CA GLN A 154 -19.80 -11.13 0.56
C GLN A 154 -20.09 -10.61 1.97
N GLU A 155 -19.51 -9.48 2.32
CA GLU A 155 -19.68 -8.82 3.61
C GLU A 155 -19.66 -7.29 3.47
N GLY A 156 -20.03 -6.60 4.54
CA GLY A 156 -19.68 -5.19 4.77
C GLY A 156 -20.16 -4.18 3.72
N GLY A 157 -21.36 -4.34 3.18
CA GLY A 157 -21.92 -3.37 2.22
C GLY A 157 -21.48 -3.59 0.77
N HIS A 158 -20.78 -4.69 0.47
CA HIS A 158 -20.52 -5.10 -0.91
C HIS A 158 -21.80 -5.54 -1.61
N SER A 159 -22.06 -5.07 -2.82
CA SER A 159 -23.22 -5.43 -3.62
C SER A 159 -23.12 -6.81 -4.26
N VAL A 160 -21.89 -7.35 -4.39
CA VAL A 160 -21.62 -8.69 -4.92
C VAL A 160 -20.54 -9.40 -4.10
N PRO A 161 -20.48 -10.75 -4.11
CA PRO A 161 -19.40 -11.51 -3.50
C PRO A 161 -18.07 -11.19 -4.17
N ARG A 162 -17.05 -10.79 -3.36
CA ARG A 162 -15.69 -10.47 -3.84
C ARG A 162 -14.58 -10.74 -2.83
N TYR A 163 -14.91 -11.40 -1.72
CA TYR A 163 -13.91 -11.82 -0.76
C TYR A 163 -13.35 -13.19 -1.11
N VAL A 164 -12.05 -13.27 -1.28
CA VAL A 164 -11.34 -14.51 -1.43
C VAL A 164 -10.65 -14.89 -0.13
N PHE A 165 -10.60 -16.17 0.17
CA PHE A 165 -10.06 -16.71 1.41
C PHE A 165 -8.79 -17.50 1.11
N THR A 166 -7.75 -17.29 1.93
CA THR A 166 -6.56 -18.12 1.85
C THR A 166 -6.88 -19.57 2.21
N LYS A 167 -6.18 -20.52 1.58
CA LYS A 167 -6.14 -21.90 2.08
C LYS A 167 -5.34 -21.93 3.38
N ASN A 168 -5.88 -22.58 4.39
CA ASN A 168 -5.18 -22.88 5.65
C ASN A 168 -4.37 -24.16 5.50
#